data_499684e8dd52f2763017ff53552235d3
#
_entry.id   499684e8dd52f2763017ff53552235d3
#
_cell.length_a   1.000
_cell.length_b   1.000
_cell.length_c   1.000
_cell.angle_alpha   90.00
_cell.angle_beta   90.00
_cell.angle_gamma   90.00
#
_symmetry.space_group_name_H-M   'P 1'
#
loop_
_entity.id
_entity.type
_entity.pdbx_description
1 polymer ?
#
loop_
_entity_poly.entity_id
_entity_poly.type
_entity_poly.pdbx_seq_one_letter_code
_entity_poly.pdbx_strand_id
1 'polypeptide(L)'
;MYFIDLFKRILRKSNISLIIYLILNVLIISGCSALVFYSSNIPVPVGLLIGAALYALSLAVALSPFGEWLLRLQTGCKKICRIDYLNYIMPLFREVHERARELDPSVPADVQLFMNDDKSANAFATGRKTICITEGLLHMPPEQIKAALAHEFGHIAHKDTDLILFVTIGNMIITTVLLLLRLFINFIHWGADLAALLIGGRDGVFA
;
A
#
# COMPACT_ATOMS: atom_id res chain seq x y z
N MET A 1 -15.89 -13.75 2.22
CA MET A 1 -16.59 -13.00 3.26
C MET A 1 -15.95 -11.62 3.45
N TYR A 2 -14.62 -11.52 3.56
CA TYR A 2 -13.87 -10.28 3.81
C TYR A 2 -14.09 -9.16 2.76
N PHE A 3 -13.97 -9.47 1.46
CA PHE A 3 -14.17 -8.48 0.38
C PHE A 3 -15.59 -7.92 0.33
N ILE A 4 -16.59 -8.73 0.69
CA ILE A 4 -18.00 -8.30 0.72
C ILE A 4 -18.22 -7.28 1.83
N ASP A 5 -17.60 -7.49 2.99
CA ASP A 5 -17.71 -6.57 4.14
C ASP A 5 -16.95 -5.26 3.88
N LEU A 6 -15.79 -5.33 3.23
CA LEU A 6 -15.05 -4.15 2.78
C LEU A 6 -15.87 -3.35 1.77
N PHE A 7 -16.49 -4.02 0.77
CA PHE A 7 -17.30 -3.37 -0.25
C PHE A 7 -18.54 -2.69 0.33
N LYS A 8 -19.24 -3.35 1.29
CA LYS A 8 -20.36 -2.75 2.02
C LYS A 8 -19.96 -1.52 2.82
N ARG A 9 -18.74 -1.48 3.36
CA ARG A 9 -18.22 -0.32 4.10
C ARG A 9 -17.87 0.84 3.17
N ILE A 10 -17.20 0.57 2.05
CA ILE A 10 -16.89 1.57 1.03
C ILE A 10 -18.18 2.24 0.54
N LEU A 11 -19.24 1.47 0.34
CA LEU A 11 -20.53 1.96 -0.16
C LEU A 11 -21.38 2.71 0.89
N ARG A 12 -20.91 2.92 2.11
CA ARG A 12 -21.62 3.76 3.09
C ARG A 12 -21.59 5.23 2.65
N LYS A 13 -22.69 5.94 2.91
CA LYS A 13 -22.81 7.39 2.58
C LYS A 13 -21.70 8.24 3.21
N SER A 14 -21.17 7.84 4.36
CA SER A 14 -20.02 8.52 5.00
C SER A 14 -18.72 8.44 4.21
N ASN A 15 -18.61 7.49 3.26
CA ASN A 15 -17.39 7.24 2.49
C ASN A 15 -17.49 7.71 1.04
N ILE A 16 -18.39 8.64 0.74
CA ILE A 16 -18.61 9.14 -0.62
C ILE A 16 -17.33 9.72 -1.25
N SER A 17 -16.52 10.40 -0.46
CA SER A 17 -15.23 10.93 -0.90
C SER A 17 -14.27 9.82 -1.34
N LEU A 18 -14.27 8.69 -0.64
CA LEU A 18 -13.48 7.52 -1.01
C LEU A 18 -13.98 6.90 -2.32
N ILE A 19 -15.31 6.82 -2.50
CA ILE A 19 -15.89 6.29 -3.74
C ILE A 19 -15.50 7.16 -4.93
N ILE A 20 -15.63 8.49 -4.79
CA ILE A 20 -15.20 9.45 -5.83
C ILE A 20 -13.71 9.28 -6.13
N TYR A 21 -12.89 9.18 -5.10
CA TYR A 21 -11.45 8.95 -5.24
C TYR A 21 -11.15 7.66 -6.03
N LEU A 22 -11.79 6.55 -5.71
CA LEU A 22 -11.60 5.27 -6.42
C LEU A 22 -12.02 5.35 -7.88
N ILE A 23 -13.18 5.97 -8.17
CA ILE A 23 -13.66 6.16 -9.55
C ILE A 23 -12.66 7.01 -10.34
N LEU A 24 -12.21 8.12 -9.79
CA LEU A 24 -11.23 8.98 -10.44
C LEU A 24 -9.91 8.24 -10.71
N ASN A 25 -9.43 7.43 -9.76
CA ASN A 25 -8.23 6.63 -9.97
C ASN A 25 -8.42 5.59 -11.08
N VAL A 26 -9.55 4.87 -11.12
CA VAL A 26 -9.84 3.94 -12.23
C VAL A 26 -9.80 4.68 -13.56
N LEU A 27 -10.42 5.84 -13.68
CA LEU A 27 -10.46 6.62 -14.92
C LEU A 27 -9.05 7.10 -15.33
N ILE A 28 -8.30 7.65 -14.39
CA ILE A 28 -6.94 8.15 -14.67
C ILE A 28 -6.03 7.01 -15.08
N ILE A 29 -6.01 5.92 -14.31
CA ILE A 29 -5.11 4.78 -14.55
C ILE A 29 -5.47 4.08 -15.86
N SER A 30 -6.78 3.89 -16.14
CA SER A 30 -7.22 3.32 -17.41
C SER A 30 -6.85 4.21 -18.59
N GLY A 31 -7.01 5.53 -18.44
CA GLY A 31 -6.58 6.50 -19.46
C GLY A 31 -5.08 6.48 -19.71
N CYS A 32 -4.27 6.50 -18.64
CA CYS A 32 -2.80 6.37 -18.75
C CYS A 32 -2.40 5.04 -19.41
N SER A 33 -3.05 3.93 -19.06
CA SER A 33 -2.83 2.62 -19.68
C SER A 33 -3.14 2.67 -21.17
N ALA A 34 -4.28 3.24 -21.57
CA ALA A 34 -4.64 3.39 -22.98
C ALA A 34 -3.61 4.19 -23.76
N LEU A 35 -3.07 5.28 -23.18
CA LEU A 35 -2.02 6.09 -23.81
C LEU A 35 -0.70 5.32 -23.96
N VAL A 36 -0.31 4.54 -22.94
CA VAL A 36 0.89 3.70 -22.99
C VAL A 36 0.80 2.67 -24.10
N PHE A 37 -0.34 2.00 -24.23
CA PHE A 37 -0.54 0.94 -25.21
C PHE A 37 -0.88 1.47 -26.62
N TYR A 38 -1.36 2.70 -26.73
CA TYR A 38 -1.63 3.33 -28.03
C TYR A 38 -0.39 3.36 -28.94
N SER A 39 0.79 3.64 -28.35
CA SER A 39 2.08 3.61 -29.08
C SER A 39 2.45 2.22 -29.62
N SER A 40 1.81 1.17 -29.12
CA SER A 40 2.00 -0.23 -29.54
C SER A 40 0.88 -0.75 -30.45
N ASN A 41 0.11 0.15 -31.09
CA ASN A 41 -1.02 -0.16 -31.95
C ASN A 41 -2.15 -1.00 -31.29
N ILE A 42 -2.26 -0.96 -29.97
CA ILE A 42 -3.34 -1.62 -29.24
C ILE A 42 -4.57 -0.71 -29.24
N PRO A 43 -5.76 -1.21 -29.58
CA PRO A 43 -7.01 -0.42 -29.57
C PRO A 43 -7.27 0.21 -28.20
N VAL A 44 -7.67 1.50 -28.18
CA VAL A 44 -7.95 2.27 -26.96
C VAL A 44 -8.87 1.51 -25.98
N PRO A 45 -9.98 0.88 -26.39
CA PRO A 45 -10.82 0.14 -25.44
C PRO A 45 -10.09 -1.00 -24.74
N VAL A 46 -9.17 -1.67 -25.41
CA VAL A 46 -8.37 -2.75 -24.82
C VAL A 46 -7.39 -2.18 -23.79
N GLY A 47 -6.73 -1.06 -24.10
CA GLY A 47 -5.87 -0.34 -23.17
C GLY A 47 -6.60 0.11 -21.91
N LEU A 48 -7.84 0.61 -22.03
CA LEU A 48 -8.69 0.98 -20.90
C LEU A 48 -9.02 -0.23 -20.01
N LEU A 49 -9.40 -1.36 -20.61
CA LEU A 49 -9.70 -2.60 -19.88
C LEU A 49 -8.47 -3.14 -19.13
N ILE A 50 -7.31 -3.13 -19.78
CA ILE A 50 -6.05 -3.54 -19.14
C ILE A 50 -5.77 -2.66 -17.92
N GLY A 51 -5.90 -1.34 -18.03
CA GLY A 51 -5.69 -0.42 -16.92
C GLY A 51 -6.64 -0.68 -15.74
N ALA A 52 -7.92 -0.89 -16.02
CA ALA A 52 -8.91 -1.21 -14.99
C ALA A 52 -8.60 -2.55 -14.29
N ALA A 53 -8.20 -3.58 -15.06
CA ALA A 53 -7.84 -4.89 -14.52
C ALA A 53 -6.57 -4.81 -13.66
N LEU A 54 -5.53 -4.09 -14.12
CA LEU A 54 -4.30 -3.88 -13.36
C LEU A 54 -4.57 -3.11 -12.06
N TYR A 55 -5.46 -2.11 -12.10
CA TYR A 55 -5.85 -1.39 -10.88
C TYR A 55 -6.56 -2.30 -9.89
N ALA A 56 -7.54 -3.09 -10.34
CA ALA A 56 -8.22 -4.05 -9.48
C ALA A 56 -7.24 -5.06 -8.85
N LEU A 57 -6.27 -5.56 -9.63
CA LEU A 57 -5.22 -6.44 -9.14
C LEU A 57 -4.31 -5.75 -8.11
N SER A 58 -3.92 -4.50 -8.36
CA SER A 58 -3.08 -3.73 -7.42
C SER A 58 -3.76 -3.55 -6.06
N LEU A 59 -5.08 -3.34 -6.05
CA LEU A 59 -5.85 -3.23 -4.81
C LEU A 59 -5.91 -4.57 -4.05
N ALA A 60 -6.05 -5.69 -4.77
CA ALA A 60 -6.01 -7.02 -4.15
C ALA A 60 -4.64 -7.31 -3.51
N VAL A 61 -3.55 -6.93 -4.19
CA VAL A 61 -2.19 -7.06 -3.67
C VAL A 61 -1.96 -6.12 -2.48
N ALA A 62 -2.47 -4.88 -2.53
CA ALA A 62 -2.36 -3.92 -1.42
C ALA A 62 -2.98 -4.45 -0.13
N LEU A 63 -4.11 -5.16 -0.21
CA LEU A 63 -4.79 -5.75 0.93
C LEU A 63 -4.19 -7.11 1.39
N SER A 64 -3.15 -7.57 0.75
CA SER A 64 -2.43 -8.79 1.11
C SER A 64 -1.36 -8.54 2.18
N PRO A 65 -0.79 -9.59 2.81
CA PRO A 65 0.35 -9.46 3.71
C PRO A 65 1.56 -8.78 3.07
N PHE A 66 1.69 -8.87 1.73
CA PHE A 66 2.72 -8.18 0.97
C PHE A 66 2.50 -6.65 0.99
N GLY A 67 1.26 -6.18 0.85
CA GLY A 67 0.93 -4.76 0.96
C GLY A 67 1.24 -4.20 2.36
N GLU A 68 0.92 -4.94 3.43
CA GLU A 68 1.31 -4.56 4.79
C GLU A 68 2.83 -4.49 4.97
N TRP A 69 3.56 -5.47 4.42
CA TRP A 69 5.02 -5.46 4.45
C TRP A 69 5.60 -4.23 3.73
N LEU A 70 5.03 -3.90 2.57
CA LEU A 70 5.45 -2.76 1.77
C LEU A 70 5.17 -1.43 2.50
N LEU A 71 4.01 -1.31 3.16
CA LEU A 71 3.68 -0.14 3.97
C LEU A 71 4.65 0.01 5.16
N ARG A 72 5.02 -1.10 5.83
CA ARG A 72 6.04 -1.09 6.88
C ARG A 72 7.39 -0.60 6.39
N LEU A 73 7.83 -1.03 5.21
CA LEU A 73 9.06 -0.53 4.59
C LEU A 73 9.00 0.96 4.33
N GLN A 74 7.90 1.43 3.76
CA GLN A 74 7.70 2.85 3.44
C GLN A 74 7.67 3.73 4.69
N THR A 75 7.07 3.24 5.77
CA THR A 75 6.95 3.96 7.04
C THR A 75 8.17 3.78 7.96
N GLY A 76 9.19 3.02 7.52
CA GLY A 76 10.39 2.78 8.32
C GLY A 76 10.18 1.89 9.56
N CYS A 77 9.07 1.12 9.59
CA CYS A 77 8.77 0.23 10.71
C CYS A 77 9.69 -1.00 10.70
N LYS A 78 10.46 -1.19 11.74
CA LYS A 78 11.41 -2.29 11.95
C LYS A 78 11.00 -3.12 13.16
N LYS A 79 11.43 -4.37 13.20
CA LYS A 79 11.31 -5.19 14.42
C LYS A 79 12.12 -4.56 15.53
N ILE A 80 11.58 -4.58 16.75
CA ILE A 80 12.29 -4.09 17.93
C ILE A 80 13.37 -5.12 18.29
N CYS A 81 14.64 -4.75 18.12
CA CYS A 81 15.78 -5.63 18.40
C CYS A 81 16.39 -5.38 19.78
N ARG A 82 16.18 -4.21 20.37
CA ARG A 82 16.75 -3.86 21.68
C ARG A 82 15.95 -4.54 22.80
N ILE A 83 16.62 -5.33 23.60
CA ILE A 83 16.02 -6.15 24.68
C ILE A 83 15.43 -5.25 25.77
N ASP A 84 16.08 -4.15 26.11
CA ASP A 84 15.59 -3.16 27.06
C ASP A 84 14.24 -2.56 26.63
N TYR A 85 14.12 -2.17 25.36
CA TYR A 85 12.87 -1.67 24.80
C TYR A 85 11.76 -2.74 24.78
N LEU A 86 12.10 -3.97 24.37
CA LEU A 86 11.16 -5.09 24.38
C LEU A 86 10.62 -5.37 25.79
N ASN A 87 11.53 -5.43 26.79
CA ASN A 87 11.13 -5.72 28.17
C ASN A 87 10.25 -4.62 28.75
N TYR A 88 10.41 -3.37 28.31
CA TYR A 88 9.60 -2.25 28.75
C TYR A 88 8.24 -2.20 28.06
N ILE A 89 8.22 -2.28 26.72
CA ILE A 89 7.00 -2.02 25.95
C ILE A 89 6.05 -3.22 25.85
N MET A 90 6.59 -4.45 25.81
CA MET A 90 5.76 -5.64 25.57
C MET A 90 4.73 -5.92 26.67
N PRO A 91 5.01 -5.71 27.98
CA PRO A 91 3.98 -5.82 29.01
C PRO A 91 2.83 -4.82 28.79
N LEU A 92 3.13 -3.57 28.48
CA LEU A 92 2.13 -2.53 28.22
C LEU A 92 1.29 -2.85 26.98
N PHE A 93 1.97 -3.30 25.90
CA PHE A 93 1.31 -3.71 24.68
C PHE A 93 0.35 -4.88 24.91
N ARG A 94 0.78 -5.92 25.62
CA ARG A 94 -0.06 -7.10 25.91
C ARG A 94 -1.29 -6.74 26.73
N GLU A 95 -1.11 -5.96 27.79
CA GLU A 95 -2.22 -5.48 28.65
C GLU A 95 -3.28 -4.75 27.82
N VAL A 96 -2.86 -3.82 26.95
CA VAL A 96 -3.78 -3.04 26.12
C VAL A 96 -4.42 -3.93 25.04
N HIS A 97 -3.65 -4.84 24.45
CA HIS A 97 -4.15 -5.77 23.42
C HIS A 97 -5.22 -6.73 23.99
N GLU A 98 -4.97 -7.32 25.15
CA GLU A 98 -5.93 -8.19 25.83
C GLU A 98 -7.22 -7.42 26.14
N ARG A 99 -7.08 -6.20 26.68
CA ARG A 99 -8.23 -5.35 26.99
C ARG A 99 -9.01 -4.93 25.74
N ALA A 100 -8.32 -4.60 24.66
CA ALA A 100 -8.96 -4.27 23.38
C ALA A 100 -9.75 -5.45 22.82
N ARG A 101 -9.23 -6.68 22.93
CA ARG A 101 -9.91 -7.90 22.48
C ARG A 101 -11.10 -8.31 23.37
N GLU A 102 -11.05 -8.02 24.66
CA GLU A 102 -12.20 -8.20 25.56
C GLU A 102 -13.36 -7.28 25.16
N LEU A 103 -13.05 -6.04 24.77
CA LEU A 103 -14.05 -5.04 24.36
C LEU A 103 -14.57 -5.27 22.95
N ASP A 104 -13.69 -5.68 22.04
CA ASP A 104 -14.04 -5.97 20.64
C ASP A 104 -13.31 -7.21 20.13
N PRO A 105 -13.99 -8.37 20.06
CA PRO A 105 -13.43 -9.61 19.52
C PRO A 105 -12.99 -9.55 18.05
N SER A 106 -13.29 -8.47 17.32
CA SER A 106 -12.82 -8.26 15.95
C SER A 106 -11.34 -7.88 15.88
N VAL A 107 -10.73 -7.47 16.99
CA VAL A 107 -9.29 -7.22 17.10
C VAL A 107 -8.53 -8.54 16.94
N PRO A 108 -7.60 -8.65 15.96
CA PRO A 108 -6.86 -9.89 15.73
C PRO A 108 -6.01 -10.31 16.94
N ALA A 109 -5.90 -11.62 17.15
CA ALA A 109 -5.07 -12.18 18.23
C ALA A 109 -3.57 -12.05 17.97
N ASP A 110 -3.17 -11.90 16.71
CA ASP A 110 -1.78 -11.95 16.23
C ASP A 110 -1.26 -10.58 15.77
N VAL A 111 -1.70 -9.51 16.45
CA VAL A 111 -1.18 -8.16 16.22
C VAL A 111 0.29 -8.10 16.65
N GLN A 112 1.13 -7.54 15.79
CA GLN A 112 2.57 -7.42 16.00
C GLN A 112 2.96 -5.97 16.24
N LEU A 113 3.90 -5.76 17.16
CA LEU A 113 4.46 -4.46 17.48
C LEU A 113 5.79 -4.24 16.73
N PHE A 114 5.88 -3.10 16.06
CA PHE A 114 7.09 -2.63 15.38
C PHE A 114 7.49 -1.25 15.94
N MET A 115 8.68 -0.80 15.59
CA MET A 115 9.19 0.51 15.98
C MET A 115 9.82 1.22 14.78
N ASN A 116 9.75 2.53 14.81
CA ASN A 116 10.48 3.40 13.91
C ASN A 116 11.37 4.35 14.75
N ASP A 117 12.47 4.82 14.15
CA ASP A 117 13.52 5.60 14.84
C ASP A 117 13.15 7.10 15.01
N ASP A 118 11.89 7.49 14.74
CA ASP A 118 11.41 8.86 14.90
C ASP A 118 11.41 9.26 16.39
N LYS A 119 11.89 10.47 16.67
CA LYS A 119 11.99 11.04 18.02
C LYS A 119 10.71 11.72 18.50
N SER A 120 9.73 11.92 17.62
CA SER A 120 8.39 12.38 18.00
C SER A 120 7.65 11.29 18.77
N ALA A 121 6.80 11.66 19.74
CA ALA A 121 6.01 10.69 20.47
C ALA A 121 4.73 10.35 19.66
N ASN A 122 4.73 9.19 18.98
CA ASN A 122 3.62 8.76 18.16
C ASN A 122 3.47 7.23 18.12
N ALA A 123 2.26 6.77 17.80
CA ALA A 123 1.96 5.40 17.40
C ALA A 123 1.05 5.43 16.18
N PHE A 124 1.09 4.39 15.34
CA PHE A 124 0.20 4.28 14.20
C PHE A 124 0.05 2.82 13.75
N ALA A 125 -1.14 2.46 13.31
CA ALA A 125 -1.40 1.15 12.73
C ALA A 125 -1.03 1.16 11.24
N THR A 126 -0.19 0.20 10.81
CA THR A 126 0.29 0.06 9.41
C THR A 126 -0.37 -1.09 8.66
N GLY A 127 -1.56 -1.47 9.04
CA GLY A 127 -2.25 -2.59 8.44
C GLY A 127 -3.20 -3.25 9.43
N ARG A 128 -3.58 -4.49 9.15
CA ARG A 128 -4.57 -5.21 9.95
C ARG A 128 -4.01 -5.78 11.24
N LYS A 129 -2.71 -6.07 11.25
CA LYS A 129 -2.04 -6.81 12.30
C LYS A 129 -0.73 -6.17 12.75
N THR A 130 -0.53 -4.90 12.44
CA THR A 130 0.72 -4.21 12.74
C THR A 130 0.44 -2.86 13.38
N ILE A 131 1.00 -2.65 14.56
CA ILE A 131 1.12 -1.34 15.19
C ILE A 131 2.59 -0.97 15.19
N CYS A 132 2.91 0.25 14.80
CA CYS A 132 4.24 0.83 14.86
C CYS A 132 4.24 1.94 15.90
N ILE A 133 5.23 1.91 16.79
CA ILE A 133 5.51 3.00 17.72
C ILE A 133 6.78 3.71 17.32
N THR A 134 6.89 4.96 17.65
CA THR A 134 8.11 5.72 17.48
C THR A 134 9.02 5.58 18.69
N GLU A 135 10.33 5.75 18.50
CA GLU A 135 11.27 5.75 19.63
C GLU A 135 10.92 6.84 20.66
N GLY A 136 10.45 8.01 20.20
CA GLY A 136 10.02 9.09 21.08
C GLY A 136 8.86 8.71 22.01
N LEU A 137 7.97 7.81 21.61
CA LEU A 137 6.87 7.35 22.46
C LEU A 137 7.37 6.55 23.67
N LEU A 138 8.49 5.81 23.55
CA LEU A 138 9.06 5.03 24.66
C LEU A 138 9.52 5.90 25.85
N HIS A 139 9.72 7.18 25.62
CA HIS A 139 10.12 8.14 26.67
C HIS A 139 8.92 8.79 27.38
N MET A 140 7.69 8.45 26.98
CA MET A 140 6.48 8.95 27.59
C MET A 140 6.08 8.13 28.83
N PRO A 141 5.28 8.69 29.74
CA PRO A 141 4.71 7.93 30.85
C PRO A 141 3.92 6.72 30.37
N PRO A 142 3.93 5.58 31.10
CA PRO A 142 3.24 4.35 30.71
C PRO A 142 1.77 4.53 30.33
N GLU A 143 1.05 5.41 31.02
CA GLU A 143 -0.36 5.68 30.75
C GLU A 143 -0.58 6.38 29.39
N GLN A 144 0.34 7.23 28.96
CA GLN A 144 0.27 7.85 27.65
C GLN A 144 0.59 6.85 26.54
N ILE A 145 1.56 5.95 26.79
CA ILE A 145 1.86 4.85 25.88
C ILE A 145 0.64 3.93 25.70
N LYS A 146 0.01 3.53 26.81
CA LYS A 146 -1.22 2.71 26.80
C LYS A 146 -2.36 3.41 26.06
N ALA A 147 -2.56 4.70 26.28
CA ALA A 147 -3.57 5.48 25.61
C ALA A 147 -3.33 5.54 24.08
N ALA A 148 -2.10 5.78 23.64
CA ALA A 148 -1.73 5.75 22.24
C ALA A 148 -1.97 4.37 21.61
N LEU A 149 -1.53 3.29 22.28
CA LEU A 149 -1.75 1.92 21.79
C LEU A 149 -3.25 1.58 21.72
N ALA A 150 -4.05 1.97 22.73
CA ALA A 150 -5.51 1.74 22.75
C ALA A 150 -6.19 2.46 21.57
N HIS A 151 -5.76 3.67 21.25
CA HIS A 151 -6.24 4.41 20.08
C HIS A 151 -5.98 3.64 18.76
N GLU A 152 -4.76 3.10 18.60
CA GLU A 152 -4.41 2.33 17.41
C GLU A 152 -5.14 0.99 17.32
N PHE A 153 -5.39 0.32 18.44
CA PHE A 153 -6.27 -0.85 18.47
C PHE A 153 -7.70 -0.51 18.05
N GLY A 154 -8.20 0.68 18.38
CA GLY A 154 -9.47 1.20 17.88
C GLY A 154 -9.50 1.27 16.34
N HIS A 155 -8.45 1.80 15.71
CA HIS A 155 -8.34 1.82 14.24
C HIS A 155 -8.28 0.43 13.62
N ILE A 156 -7.60 -0.53 14.26
CA ILE A 156 -7.58 -1.93 13.81
C ILE A 156 -8.98 -2.55 13.93
N ALA A 157 -9.67 -2.36 15.05
CA ALA A 157 -11.03 -2.86 15.27
C ALA A 157 -12.02 -2.30 14.22
N HIS A 158 -11.95 -1.01 13.94
CA HIS A 158 -12.75 -0.36 12.91
C HIS A 158 -12.25 -0.66 11.47
N LYS A 159 -11.09 -1.31 11.31
CA LYS A 159 -10.43 -1.62 10.02
C LYS A 159 -10.17 -0.38 9.16
N ASP A 160 -9.93 0.77 9.77
CA ASP A 160 -9.63 2.03 9.07
C ASP A 160 -8.29 1.93 8.32
N THR A 161 -7.38 1.10 8.83
CA THR A 161 -6.08 0.80 8.22
C THR A 161 -6.19 0.11 6.86
N ASP A 162 -7.30 -0.59 6.57
CA ASP A 162 -7.55 -1.16 5.24
C ASP A 162 -7.66 -0.08 4.17
N LEU A 163 -8.26 1.07 4.51
CA LEU A 163 -8.38 2.20 3.59
C LEU A 163 -7.03 2.85 3.31
N ILE A 164 -6.16 2.94 4.30
CA ILE A 164 -4.79 3.45 4.15
C ILE A 164 -4.00 2.54 3.21
N LEU A 165 -4.03 1.22 3.42
CA LEU A 165 -3.42 0.25 2.53
C LEU A 165 -3.94 0.37 1.09
N PHE A 166 -5.25 0.48 0.95
CA PHE A 166 -5.93 0.57 -0.33
C PHE A 166 -5.49 1.81 -1.12
N VAL A 167 -5.50 2.97 -0.47
CA VAL A 167 -5.16 4.26 -1.11
C VAL A 167 -3.66 4.37 -1.35
N THR A 168 -2.83 4.08 -0.34
CA THR A 168 -1.39 4.33 -0.42
C THR A 168 -0.68 3.26 -1.26
N ILE A 169 -0.86 1.99 -0.91
CA ILE A 169 -0.12 0.90 -1.53
C ILE A 169 -0.70 0.52 -2.88
N GLY A 170 -2.03 0.52 -3.02
CA GLY A 170 -2.70 0.24 -4.30
C GLY A 170 -2.22 1.19 -5.40
N ASN A 171 -2.19 2.49 -5.13
CA ASN A 171 -1.71 3.48 -6.10
C ASN A 171 -0.21 3.37 -6.36
N MET A 172 0.60 3.13 -5.34
CA MET A 172 2.04 2.96 -5.52
C MET A 172 2.34 1.76 -6.43
N ILE A 173 1.69 0.62 -6.20
CA ILE A 173 1.89 -0.59 -7.02
C ILE A 173 1.53 -0.30 -8.48
N ILE A 174 0.33 0.22 -8.74
CA ILE A 174 -0.13 0.43 -10.12
C ILE A 174 0.71 1.47 -10.85
N THR A 175 1.08 2.57 -10.18
CA THR A 175 1.93 3.60 -10.78
C THR A 175 3.30 3.03 -11.17
N THR A 176 3.88 2.20 -10.28
CA THR A 176 5.16 1.53 -10.56
C THR A 176 5.03 0.55 -11.74
N VAL A 177 3.97 -0.25 -11.78
CA VAL A 177 3.72 -1.19 -12.88
C VAL A 177 3.58 -0.46 -14.21
N LEU A 178 2.78 0.61 -14.27
CA LEU A 178 2.62 1.40 -15.50
C LEU A 178 3.91 2.08 -15.94
N LEU A 179 4.71 2.59 -14.99
CA LEU A 179 6.02 3.15 -15.30
C LEU A 179 6.96 2.10 -15.91
N LEU A 180 7.05 0.92 -15.28
CA LEU A 180 7.90 -0.17 -15.77
C LEU A 180 7.45 -0.66 -17.16
N LEU A 181 6.14 -0.79 -17.38
CA LEU A 181 5.60 -1.13 -18.70
C LEU A 181 5.99 -0.10 -19.75
N ARG A 182 5.84 1.19 -19.44
CA ARG A 182 6.23 2.28 -20.35
C ARG A 182 7.73 2.23 -20.67
N LEU A 183 8.58 2.05 -19.66
CA LEU A 183 10.03 1.93 -19.86
C LEU A 183 10.38 0.72 -20.72
N PHE A 184 9.72 -0.40 -20.50
CA PHE A 184 9.92 -1.62 -21.29
C PHE A 184 9.51 -1.44 -22.77
N ILE A 185 8.35 -0.84 -23.03
CA ILE A 185 7.87 -0.53 -24.37
C ILE A 185 8.85 0.41 -25.09
N ASN A 186 9.28 1.49 -24.41
CA ASN A 186 10.26 2.42 -24.96
C ASN A 186 11.60 1.74 -25.28
N PHE A 187 12.05 0.83 -24.42
CA PHE A 187 13.28 0.06 -24.64
C PHE A 187 13.18 -0.84 -25.90
N ILE A 188 12.02 -1.49 -26.09
CA ILE A 188 11.79 -2.28 -27.32
C ILE A 188 11.81 -1.39 -28.57
N HIS A 189 11.11 -0.24 -28.56
CA HIS A 189 11.12 0.69 -29.69
C HIS A 189 12.52 1.19 -29.98
N TRP A 190 13.27 1.62 -28.96
CA TRP A 190 14.67 2.05 -29.14
C TRP A 190 15.55 0.94 -29.71
N GLY A 191 15.40 -0.30 -29.27
CA GLY A 191 16.13 -1.44 -29.81
C GLY A 191 15.76 -1.75 -31.27
N ALA A 192 14.49 -1.61 -31.65
CA ALA A 192 14.04 -1.77 -33.03
C ALA A 192 14.60 -0.67 -33.95
N ASP A 193 14.57 0.59 -33.46
CA ASP A 193 15.13 1.73 -34.20
C ASP A 193 16.66 1.56 -34.43
N LEU A 194 17.38 1.12 -33.38
CA LEU A 194 18.81 0.85 -33.47
C LEU A 194 19.09 -0.30 -34.45
N ALA A 195 18.31 -1.37 -34.40
CA ALA A 195 18.46 -2.48 -35.38
C ALA A 195 18.17 -2.03 -36.80
N ALA A 196 17.14 -1.21 -37.03
CA ALA A 196 16.85 -0.63 -38.35
C ALA A 196 17.97 0.25 -38.86
N LEU A 197 18.60 1.07 -38.01
CA LEU A 197 19.79 1.86 -38.38
C LEU A 197 20.99 0.98 -38.75
N LEU A 198 21.22 -0.11 -38.02
CA LEU A 198 22.34 -1.01 -38.28
C LEU A 198 22.13 -1.84 -39.55
N ILE A 199 20.90 -2.22 -39.89
CA ILE A 199 20.55 -3.00 -41.08
C ILE A 199 20.44 -2.07 -42.31
N GLY A 200 19.71 -0.95 -42.18
CA GLY A 200 19.49 0.00 -43.28
C GLY A 200 20.73 0.79 -43.67
N GLY A 201 21.72 0.96 -42.78
CA GLY A 201 23.00 1.59 -43.05
C GLY A 201 23.94 0.76 -43.94
N ARG A 202 23.64 -0.53 -44.15
CA ARG A 202 24.46 -1.39 -45.06
C ARG A 202 24.08 -1.27 -46.53
N ASP A 203 22.86 -0.84 -46.85
CA ASP A 203 22.39 -0.74 -48.23
C ASP A 203 22.74 0.61 -48.90
N GLY A 204 23.20 1.60 -48.13
CA GLY A 204 23.60 2.94 -48.62
C GLY A 204 25.07 3.12 -48.92
N VAL A 205 25.92 2.13 -48.67
CA VAL A 205 27.39 2.25 -48.88
C VAL A 205 27.86 1.59 -50.20
N PHE A 206 26.96 0.92 -50.93
CA PHE A 206 27.27 0.24 -52.22
C PHE A 206 26.38 0.71 -53.38
N ALA A 207 25.89 1.95 -53.35
CA ALA A 207 25.23 2.57 -54.50
C ALA A 207 26.02 3.78 -55.00
#